data_b5c846ef01e7328bcfdb9d3c79e95ab7
#
_entry.id   b5c846ef01e7328bcfdb9d3c79e95ab7
#
_cell.length_a   1.000
_cell.length_b   1.000
_cell.length_c   1.000
_cell.angle_alpha   90.00
_cell.angle_beta   90.00
_cell.angle_gamma   90.00
#
_symmetry.space_group_name_H-M   'P 1'
#
loop_
_entity.id
_entity.type
_entity.pdbx_description
1 polymer ?
#
loop_
_entity_poly.entity_id
_entity_poly.type
_entity_poly.pdbx_seq_one_letter_code
_entity_poly.pdbx_strand_id
1 'polypeptide(L)'
;MDFQYLSKKEIKTFQEHKLSETLRYVSANSPYYKELFDKQKINIPAIRHLEELQQIPVTTKQDLQLRNKDFLCVNAVNILDYVTTSGTLGTPVTFAETKNDLDRLALSEALSYEICGCKPSDILQLMATVDRCFMAGQACMMGSFKFGSGLIRVGNGIPELQWNIIKSIRPTVCVCVPSFILKLTEFAQANGIDYRNSTLKRAVCVGETVRTNEHTYNTLGEKIHDLWPELSMHVNYASTEMQSSFQECEHECGTHHKPNLTIVEFLDDDNNPVNKDEAGEITVTTLDVEGMPLIRFKTGDVCYHFEEQCACGRNTLRLGPILGRKGQMIKYKGTTLYPAALYDILENIPEVKNYIVEVYTNTLGTDGIRILVGSENKNESFVKRIKDMFRSKIRVAPDIIFEPVELIAKKQMPATSRKVVKFFDYR
;
A
#
# COMPACT_ATOMS: atom_id res chain seq x y z
N MET A 1 16.95 -14.05 -16.28
CA MET A 1 16.51 -15.08 -15.29
C MET A 1 15.17 -14.62 -14.77
N ASP A 2 14.13 -15.43 -14.86
CA ASP A 2 12.81 -15.05 -14.37
C ASP A 2 12.66 -15.47 -12.90
N PHE A 3 12.89 -14.52 -12.00
CA PHE A 3 12.89 -14.75 -10.56
C PHE A 3 11.55 -15.21 -9.99
N GLN A 4 10.46 -15.00 -10.72
CA GLN A 4 9.12 -15.33 -10.24
C GLN A 4 8.86 -16.85 -10.21
N TYR A 5 9.58 -17.62 -11.06
CA TYR A 5 9.38 -19.06 -11.23
C TYR A 5 10.55 -19.91 -10.70
N LEU A 6 11.58 -19.27 -10.14
CA LEU A 6 12.67 -20.00 -9.48
C LEU A 6 12.16 -20.77 -8.26
N SER A 7 12.83 -21.86 -7.92
CA SER A 7 12.58 -22.57 -6.67
C SER A 7 12.88 -21.68 -5.46
N LYS A 8 12.24 -21.92 -4.33
CA LYS A 8 12.51 -21.19 -3.07
C LYS A 8 13.99 -21.20 -2.69
N LYS A 9 14.69 -22.31 -2.96
CA LYS A 9 16.14 -22.43 -2.70
C LYS A 9 16.95 -21.49 -3.59
N GLU A 10 16.63 -21.40 -4.87
CA GLU A 10 17.32 -20.51 -5.80
C GLU A 10 17.04 -19.04 -5.45
N ILE A 11 15.79 -18.69 -5.12
CA ILE A 11 15.43 -17.35 -4.64
C ILE A 11 16.24 -17.00 -3.40
N LYS A 12 16.28 -17.89 -2.40
CA LYS A 12 17.05 -17.68 -1.17
C LYS A 12 18.53 -17.47 -1.45
N THR A 13 19.13 -18.34 -2.27
CA THR A 13 20.56 -18.22 -2.63
C THR A 13 20.88 -16.89 -3.31
N PHE A 14 19.99 -16.44 -4.21
CA PHE A 14 20.13 -15.14 -4.86
C PHE A 14 20.02 -14.00 -3.84
N GLN A 15 19.02 -14.04 -2.97
CA GLN A 15 18.80 -13.01 -1.95
C GLN A 15 19.96 -12.93 -0.95
N GLU A 16 20.53 -14.05 -0.53
CA GLU A 16 21.70 -14.10 0.36
C GLU A 16 22.95 -13.47 -0.28
N HIS A 17 23.15 -13.73 -1.58
CA HIS A 17 24.20 -13.07 -2.33
C HIS A 17 24.00 -11.54 -2.37
N LYS A 18 22.80 -11.10 -2.76
CA LYS A 18 22.43 -9.67 -2.81
C LYS A 18 22.44 -8.99 -1.47
N LEU A 19 22.05 -9.69 -0.41
CA LEU A 19 22.15 -9.19 0.96
C LEU A 19 23.60 -8.84 1.32
N SER A 20 24.54 -9.74 1.04
CA SER A 20 25.98 -9.49 1.27
C SER A 20 26.50 -8.29 0.49
N GLU A 21 26.04 -8.07 -0.74
CA GLU A 21 26.40 -6.89 -1.53
C GLU A 21 25.80 -5.61 -0.92
N THR A 22 24.51 -5.64 -0.58
CA THR A 22 23.79 -4.50 0.01
C THR A 22 24.39 -4.09 1.34
N LEU A 23 24.69 -5.05 2.23
CA LEU A 23 25.27 -4.75 3.55
C LEU A 23 26.66 -4.12 3.42
N ARG A 24 27.49 -4.62 2.52
CA ARG A 24 28.82 -4.01 2.22
C ARG A 24 28.67 -2.60 1.66
N TYR A 25 27.69 -2.40 0.77
CA TYR A 25 27.44 -1.10 0.17
C TYR A 25 27.00 -0.06 1.21
N VAL A 26 26.01 -0.36 2.05
CA VAL A 26 25.54 0.57 3.08
C VAL A 26 26.56 0.83 4.17
N SER A 27 27.37 -0.17 4.55
CA SER A 27 28.47 -0.01 5.51
C SER A 27 29.53 0.99 5.03
N ALA A 28 29.77 1.04 3.72
CA ALA A 28 30.77 1.94 3.14
C ALA A 28 30.20 3.34 2.89
N ASN A 29 28.93 3.48 2.51
CA ASN A 29 28.38 4.69 1.92
C ASN A 29 27.34 5.40 2.77
N SER A 30 26.58 4.71 3.66
CA SER A 30 25.56 5.34 4.50
C SER A 30 26.12 5.75 5.86
N PRO A 31 26.14 7.04 6.20
CA PRO A 31 26.52 7.48 7.55
C PRO A 31 25.68 6.84 8.65
N TYR A 32 24.37 6.67 8.42
CA TYR A 32 23.45 6.04 9.37
C TYR A 32 23.84 4.58 9.67
N TYR A 33 23.98 3.75 8.63
CA TYR A 33 24.27 2.32 8.82
C TYR A 33 25.69 2.07 9.30
N LYS A 34 26.65 2.87 8.88
CA LYS A 34 28.02 2.80 9.40
C LYS A 34 28.02 3.00 10.90
N GLU A 35 27.41 4.09 11.41
CA GLU A 35 27.31 4.36 12.84
C GLU A 35 26.53 3.25 13.58
N LEU A 36 25.41 2.79 13.02
CA LEU A 36 24.60 1.72 13.60
C LEU A 36 25.43 0.43 13.79
N PHE A 37 26.14 0.01 12.75
CA PHE A 37 26.92 -1.22 12.77
C PHE A 37 28.11 -1.13 13.73
N ASP A 38 28.81 0.00 13.73
CA ASP A 38 29.93 0.26 14.65
C ASP A 38 29.45 0.25 16.12
N LYS A 39 28.37 0.97 16.43
CA LYS A 39 27.76 1.08 17.75
C LYS A 39 27.28 -0.27 18.30
N GLN A 40 26.65 -1.06 17.43
CA GLN A 40 26.12 -2.38 17.79
C GLN A 40 27.15 -3.50 17.63
N LYS A 41 28.37 -3.18 17.18
CA LYS A 41 29.48 -4.13 16.95
C LYS A 41 29.08 -5.28 16.02
N ILE A 42 28.29 -4.97 14.97
CA ILE A 42 27.77 -5.95 14.02
C ILE A 42 28.90 -6.38 13.08
N ASN A 43 29.18 -7.68 13.03
CA ASN A 43 30.14 -8.24 12.09
C ASN A 43 29.49 -8.49 10.73
N ILE A 44 29.45 -7.47 9.88
CA ILE A 44 28.81 -7.55 8.55
C ILE A 44 29.30 -8.74 7.71
N PRO A 45 30.61 -9.05 7.60
CA PRO A 45 31.10 -10.23 6.88
C PRO A 45 30.56 -11.57 7.37
N ALA A 46 30.09 -11.65 8.62
CA ALA A 46 29.51 -12.86 9.19
C ALA A 46 28.05 -13.07 8.76
N ILE A 47 27.34 -12.02 8.35
CA ILE A 47 25.94 -12.10 7.91
C ILE A 47 25.92 -12.57 6.46
N ARG A 48 25.59 -13.86 6.25
CA ARG A 48 25.58 -14.53 4.94
C ARG A 48 24.23 -15.14 4.59
N HIS A 49 23.42 -15.45 5.61
CA HIS A 49 22.12 -16.09 5.47
C HIS A 49 20.99 -15.15 5.88
N LEU A 50 19.81 -15.34 5.32
CA LEU A 50 18.65 -14.47 5.59
C LEU A 50 18.26 -14.49 7.08
N GLU A 51 18.42 -15.63 7.74
CA GLU A 51 18.13 -15.80 9.17
C GLU A 51 19.03 -14.94 10.06
N GLU A 52 20.22 -14.59 9.60
CA GLU A 52 21.17 -13.78 10.32
C GLU A 52 20.84 -12.28 10.28
N LEU A 53 19.90 -11.86 9.44
CA LEU A 53 19.38 -10.48 9.42
C LEU A 53 18.87 -10.04 10.80
N GLN A 54 18.37 -10.96 11.61
CA GLN A 54 17.91 -10.69 12.97
C GLN A 54 19.00 -10.08 13.88
N GLN A 55 20.27 -10.22 13.54
CA GLN A 55 21.39 -9.59 14.26
C GLN A 55 21.47 -8.09 13.98
N ILE A 56 20.83 -7.60 12.92
CA ILE A 56 20.78 -6.18 12.58
C ILE A 56 19.51 -5.57 13.19
N PRO A 57 19.59 -4.49 13.97
CA PRO A 57 18.41 -3.77 14.44
C PRO A 57 17.52 -3.31 13.29
N VAL A 58 16.23 -3.26 13.54
CA VAL A 58 15.26 -2.74 12.57
C VAL A 58 15.43 -1.23 12.36
N THR A 59 15.18 -0.78 11.17
CA THR A 59 15.09 0.65 10.81
C THR A 59 13.63 1.08 10.82
N THR A 60 13.34 2.25 11.36
CA THR A 60 11.97 2.77 11.51
C THR A 60 11.74 4.05 10.71
N LYS A 61 10.48 4.41 10.53
CA LYS A 61 10.12 5.69 9.92
C LYS A 61 10.63 6.88 10.75
N GLN A 62 10.70 6.73 12.07
CA GLN A 62 11.24 7.76 12.96
C GLN A 62 12.75 7.98 12.70
N ASP A 63 13.50 6.93 12.48
CA ASP A 63 14.93 7.05 12.11
C ASP A 63 15.09 7.84 10.81
N LEU A 64 14.29 7.51 9.80
CA LEU A 64 14.27 8.26 8.53
C LEU A 64 13.87 9.73 8.71
N GLN A 65 12.93 10.04 9.59
CA GLN A 65 12.51 11.42 9.85
C GLN A 65 13.57 12.23 10.57
N LEU A 66 14.22 11.64 11.56
CA LEU A 66 15.24 12.31 12.40
C LEU A 66 16.58 12.46 11.68
N ARG A 67 16.94 11.47 10.84
CA ARG A 67 18.27 11.34 10.25
C ARG A 67 18.27 11.17 8.74
N ASN A 68 17.29 11.74 8.05
CA ASN A 68 17.03 11.49 6.62
C ASN A 68 18.29 11.58 5.74
N LYS A 69 19.12 12.61 5.94
CA LYS A 69 20.34 12.82 5.16
C LYS A 69 21.42 11.76 5.38
N ASP A 70 21.42 11.11 6.55
CA ASP A 70 22.42 10.11 6.90
C ASP A 70 22.17 8.76 6.21
N PHE A 71 20.98 8.59 5.62
CA PHE A 71 20.66 7.42 4.78
C PHE A 71 21.17 7.55 3.34
N LEU A 72 21.58 8.77 2.92
CA LEU A 72 22.05 9.01 1.56
C LEU A 72 23.43 8.35 1.36
N CYS A 73 23.51 7.50 0.32
CA CYS A 73 24.72 6.74 -0.03
C CYS A 73 25.49 7.31 -1.22
N VAL A 74 24.98 8.35 -1.86
CA VAL A 74 25.54 8.90 -3.10
C VAL A 74 25.76 10.41 -3.01
N ASN A 75 26.65 10.95 -3.86
CA ASN A 75 26.81 12.39 -3.99
C ASN A 75 25.62 13.03 -4.72
N ALA A 76 25.33 14.29 -4.40
CA ALA A 76 24.20 15.02 -4.96
C ALA A 76 24.20 15.08 -6.51
N VAL A 77 25.37 15.04 -7.14
CA VAL A 77 25.51 15.04 -8.61
C VAL A 77 24.92 13.79 -9.28
N ASN A 78 24.78 12.69 -8.54
CA ASN A 78 24.23 11.44 -9.04
C ASN A 78 22.71 11.32 -8.81
N ILE A 79 22.10 12.29 -8.14
CA ILE A 79 20.66 12.29 -7.86
C ILE A 79 19.92 12.91 -9.05
N LEU A 80 18.96 12.17 -9.58
CA LEU A 80 18.13 12.61 -10.70
C LEU A 80 16.74 13.05 -10.29
N ASP A 81 16.19 12.48 -9.22
CA ASP A 81 14.87 12.83 -8.72
C ASP A 81 14.77 12.79 -7.20
N TYR A 82 13.81 13.54 -6.68
CA TYR A 82 13.46 13.59 -5.28
C TYR A 82 11.97 13.33 -5.10
N VAL A 83 11.63 12.31 -4.32
CA VAL A 83 10.26 11.96 -3.97
C VAL A 83 10.02 12.07 -2.47
N THR A 84 8.77 12.25 -2.06
CA THR A 84 8.43 12.39 -0.65
C THR A 84 7.31 11.44 -0.24
N THR A 85 7.38 10.95 1.00
CA THR A 85 6.27 10.21 1.59
C THR A 85 5.08 11.13 1.89
N SER A 86 3.89 10.55 2.10
CA SER A 86 2.65 11.32 2.30
C SER A 86 2.55 12.09 3.62
N GLY A 87 3.51 11.92 4.55
CA GLY A 87 3.56 12.69 5.80
C GLY A 87 2.37 12.53 6.76
N THR A 88 1.57 11.47 6.64
CA THR A 88 0.35 11.24 7.44
C THR A 88 0.58 11.16 8.95
N LEU A 89 1.82 10.94 9.40
CA LEU A 89 2.22 10.81 10.80
C LEU A 89 3.41 11.72 11.14
N GLY A 90 3.49 12.93 10.56
CA GLY A 90 4.57 13.89 10.86
C GLY A 90 5.26 14.45 9.61
N THR A 91 6.52 14.87 9.75
CA THR A 91 7.30 15.44 8.64
C THR A 91 7.48 14.42 7.51
N PRO A 92 7.19 14.79 6.24
CA PRO A 92 7.46 13.91 5.10
C PRO A 92 8.93 13.53 5.04
N VAL A 93 9.20 12.26 4.72
CA VAL A 93 10.57 11.76 4.44
C VAL A 93 10.84 11.98 2.96
N THR A 94 12.02 12.49 2.64
CA THR A 94 12.48 12.65 1.25
C THR A 94 13.38 11.49 0.87
N PHE A 95 13.14 10.89 -0.30
CA PHE A 95 14.01 9.91 -0.93
C PHE A 95 14.67 10.55 -2.16
N ALA A 96 15.95 10.28 -2.31
CA ALA A 96 16.76 10.71 -3.44
C ALA A 96 17.03 9.50 -4.34
N GLU A 97 16.73 9.62 -5.62
CA GLU A 97 16.79 8.53 -6.59
C GLU A 97 17.88 8.79 -7.62
N THR A 98 18.75 7.80 -7.83
CA THR A 98 19.74 7.80 -8.93
C THR A 98 19.10 7.27 -10.21
N LYS A 99 19.87 7.27 -11.30
CA LYS A 99 19.44 6.63 -12.54
C LYS A 99 19.12 5.14 -12.35
N ASN A 100 19.95 4.43 -11.58
CA ASN A 100 19.74 3.01 -11.32
C ASN A 100 18.50 2.76 -10.46
N ASP A 101 18.22 3.63 -9.48
CA ASP A 101 17.00 3.57 -8.67
C ASP A 101 15.74 3.76 -9.55
N LEU A 102 15.77 4.71 -10.48
CA LEU A 102 14.70 4.92 -11.45
C LEU A 102 14.51 3.72 -12.40
N ASP A 103 15.61 3.15 -12.92
CA ASP A 103 15.56 1.96 -13.77
C ASP A 103 15.01 0.73 -13.00
N ARG A 104 15.36 0.60 -11.71
CA ARG A 104 14.85 -0.42 -10.79
C ARG A 104 13.37 -0.23 -10.49
N LEU A 105 12.94 1.01 -10.26
CA LEU A 105 11.53 1.35 -10.04
C LEU A 105 10.69 1.03 -11.28
N ALA A 106 11.19 1.37 -12.46
CA ALA A 106 10.57 1.00 -13.73
C ALA A 106 10.46 -0.51 -13.91
N LEU A 107 11.49 -1.28 -13.50
CA LEU A 107 11.45 -2.75 -13.52
C LEU A 107 10.38 -3.29 -12.58
N SER A 108 10.28 -2.74 -11.36
CA SER A 108 9.26 -3.15 -10.39
C SER A 108 7.86 -3.06 -10.99
N GLU A 109 7.52 -1.94 -11.60
CA GLU A 109 6.17 -1.76 -12.14
C GLU A 109 5.94 -2.48 -13.46
N ALA A 110 6.97 -2.66 -14.30
CA ALA A 110 6.86 -3.54 -15.48
C ALA A 110 6.52 -4.98 -15.09
N LEU A 111 7.17 -5.51 -14.04
CA LEU A 111 6.82 -6.82 -13.45
C LEU A 111 5.41 -6.84 -12.86
N SER A 112 4.94 -5.74 -12.27
CA SER A 112 3.56 -5.63 -11.78
C SER A 112 2.56 -5.81 -12.91
N TYR A 113 2.77 -5.14 -14.04
CA TYR A 113 1.88 -5.29 -15.20
C TYR A 113 1.90 -6.71 -15.78
N GLU A 114 3.06 -7.34 -15.83
CA GLU A 114 3.17 -8.74 -16.22
C GLU A 114 2.43 -9.67 -15.25
N ILE A 115 2.63 -9.51 -13.94
CA ILE A 115 2.02 -10.34 -12.91
C ILE A 115 0.49 -10.27 -12.97
N CYS A 116 -0.10 -9.10 -13.15
CA CYS A 116 -1.54 -8.97 -13.27
C CYS A 116 -2.11 -9.30 -14.65
N GLY A 117 -1.30 -9.88 -15.55
CA GLY A 117 -1.72 -10.37 -16.86
C GLY A 117 -1.94 -9.28 -17.92
N CYS A 118 -1.36 -8.08 -17.76
CA CYS A 118 -1.28 -7.09 -18.83
C CYS A 118 -0.40 -7.57 -19.98
N LYS A 119 -0.59 -6.97 -21.14
CA LYS A 119 0.18 -7.25 -22.36
C LYS A 119 0.80 -5.95 -22.91
N PRO A 120 1.91 -6.03 -23.62
CA PRO A 120 2.49 -4.86 -24.29
C PRO A 120 1.53 -4.15 -25.27
N SER A 121 0.53 -4.87 -25.79
CA SER A 121 -0.53 -4.31 -26.65
C SER A 121 -1.60 -3.51 -25.89
N ASP A 122 -1.61 -3.56 -24.55
CA ASP A 122 -2.55 -2.79 -23.74
C ASP A 122 -2.25 -1.30 -23.75
N ILE A 123 -3.28 -0.50 -23.53
CA ILE A 123 -3.16 0.93 -23.29
C ILE A 123 -3.60 1.19 -21.85
N LEU A 124 -2.67 1.69 -21.04
CA LEU A 124 -2.90 1.96 -19.63
C LEU A 124 -3.36 3.42 -19.43
N GLN A 125 -4.48 3.62 -18.76
CA GLN A 125 -4.90 4.94 -18.30
C GLN A 125 -4.48 5.14 -16.85
N LEU A 126 -3.50 6.00 -16.62
CA LEU A 126 -3.02 6.34 -15.29
C LEU A 126 -3.91 7.42 -14.67
N MET A 127 -4.72 7.01 -13.70
CA MET A 127 -5.64 7.84 -12.92
C MET A 127 -5.03 8.23 -11.57
N ALA A 128 -3.70 8.26 -11.49
CA ALA A 128 -2.94 8.74 -10.34
C ALA A 128 -2.08 9.92 -10.75
N THR A 129 -1.78 10.80 -9.78
CA THR A 129 -0.91 11.96 -10.04
C THR A 129 0.53 11.53 -10.30
N VAL A 130 1.21 12.21 -11.21
CA VAL A 130 2.65 12.03 -11.52
C VAL A 130 3.50 13.20 -11.02
N ASP A 131 2.87 14.21 -10.45
CA ASP A 131 3.48 15.42 -9.90
C ASP A 131 3.59 15.36 -8.37
N ARG A 132 3.96 16.50 -7.73
CA ARG A 132 4.02 16.67 -6.27
C ARG A 132 4.98 15.70 -5.56
N CYS A 133 6.09 15.35 -6.20
CA CYS A 133 7.07 14.38 -5.66
C CYS A 133 6.43 13.04 -5.26
N PHE A 134 5.45 12.56 -6.04
CA PHE A 134 4.72 11.33 -5.76
C PHE A 134 5.28 10.15 -6.55
N MET A 135 6.02 9.27 -5.85
CA MET A 135 6.72 8.14 -6.47
C MET A 135 5.79 7.20 -7.25
N ALA A 136 4.60 6.89 -6.73
CA ALA A 136 3.76 5.85 -7.34
C ALA A 136 3.33 6.20 -8.78
N GLY A 137 2.95 7.46 -9.04
CA GLY A 137 2.59 7.89 -10.40
C GLY A 137 3.77 7.83 -11.36
N GLN A 138 4.95 8.25 -10.92
CA GLN A 138 6.20 8.16 -11.66
C GLN A 138 6.57 6.69 -11.95
N ALA A 139 6.51 5.83 -10.93
CA ALA A 139 6.78 4.40 -11.05
C ALA A 139 5.87 3.74 -12.10
N CYS A 140 4.56 3.98 -12.00
CA CYS A 140 3.59 3.45 -12.96
C CYS A 140 3.88 3.92 -14.39
N MET A 141 4.25 5.21 -14.56
CA MET A 141 4.61 5.77 -15.86
C MET A 141 5.87 5.10 -16.44
N MET A 142 6.94 5.06 -15.66
CA MET A 142 8.21 4.47 -16.09
C MET A 142 8.09 2.97 -16.34
N GLY A 143 7.32 2.28 -15.48
CA GLY A 143 7.02 0.87 -15.64
C GLY A 143 6.27 0.56 -16.93
N SER A 144 5.28 1.38 -17.31
CA SER A 144 4.57 1.26 -18.59
C SER A 144 5.52 1.35 -19.79
N PHE A 145 6.42 2.33 -19.78
CA PHE A 145 7.42 2.47 -20.86
C PHE A 145 8.38 1.29 -20.92
N LYS A 146 8.83 0.79 -19.77
CA LYS A 146 9.70 -0.39 -19.71
C LYS A 146 8.98 -1.66 -20.11
N PHE A 147 7.70 -1.82 -19.79
CA PHE A 147 6.85 -2.93 -20.19
C PHE A 147 6.52 -2.92 -21.69
N GLY A 148 6.54 -1.74 -22.30
CA GLY A 148 6.26 -1.54 -23.72
C GLY A 148 4.77 -1.34 -24.04
N SER A 149 3.95 -0.97 -23.05
CA SER A 149 2.52 -0.68 -23.25
C SER A 149 2.28 0.81 -23.56
N GLY A 150 1.13 1.09 -24.17
CA GLY A 150 0.65 2.47 -24.32
C GLY A 150 0.30 3.09 -22.97
N LEU A 151 0.52 4.40 -22.80
CA LEU A 151 0.21 5.12 -21.57
C LEU A 151 -0.54 6.42 -21.82
N ILE A 152 -1.61 6.64 -21.06
CA ILE A 152 -2.37 7.88 -20.99
C ILE A 152 -2.29 8.43 -19.57
N ARG A 153 -1.74 9.62 -19.41
CA ARG A 153 -1.56 10.29 -18.11
C ARG A 153 -2.68 11.29 -17.89
N VAL A 154 -3.78 10.87 -17.30
CA VAL A 154 -4.94 11.73 -17.01
C VAL A 154 -4.83 12.37 -15.63
N GLY A 155 -4.14 11.68 -14.69
CA GLY A 155 -4.12 12.10 -13.30
C GLY A 155 -5.37 11.66 -12.54
N ASN A 156 -5.46 12.06 -11.28
CA ASN A 156 -6.58 11.71 -10.42
C ASN A 156 -7.77 12.67 -10.55
N GLY A 157 -8.96 12.22 -10.18
CA GLY A 157 -10.19 13.03 -10.15
C GLY A 157 -10.81 13.26 -11.53
N ILE A 158 -11.75 14.20 -11.61
CA ILE A 158 -12.50 14.65 -12.80
C ILE A 158 -13.07 13.49 -13.63
N PRO A 159 -14.15 12.82 -13.16
CA PRO A 159 -14.75 11.67 -13.85
C PRO A 159 -15.10 11.93 -15.32
N GLU A 160 -15.57 13.12 -15.63
CA GLU A 160 -15.90 13.52 -17.00
C GLU A 160 -14.67 13.43 -17.93
N LEU A 161 -13.53 13.96 -17.51
CA LEU A 161 -12.29 13.89 -18.29
C LEU A 161 -11.83 12.44 -18.48
N GLN A 162 -11.94 11.62 -17.43
CA GLN A 162 -11.59 10.20 -17.52
C GLN A 162 -12.43 9.50 -18.61
N TRP A 163 -13.74 9.71 -18.60
CA TRP A 163 -14.64 9.10 -19.59
C TRP A 163 -14.45 9.62 -21.00
N ASN A 164 -14.17 10.92 -21.17
CA ASN A 164 -13.85 11.49 -22.48
C ASN A 164 -12.61 10.81 -23.08
N ILE A 165 -11.59 10.56 -22.27
CA ILE A 165 -10.38 9.85 -22.68
C ILE A 165 -10.66 8.37 -22.96
N ILE A 166 -11.42 7.68 -22.12
CA ILE A 166 -11.83 6.28 -22.35
C ILE A 166 -12.54 6.15 -23.70
N LYS A 167 -13.43 7.06 -23.99
CA LYS A 167 -14.19 7.06 -25.26
C LYS A 167 -13.31 7.33 -26.47
N SER A 168 -12.35 8.27 -26.37
CA SER A 168 -11.54 8.74 -27.50
C SER A 168 -10.32 7.86 -27.80
N ILE A 169 -9.59 7.42 -26.76
CA ILE A 169 -8.33 6.67 -26.93
C ILE A 169 -8.53 5.15 -26.70
N ARG A 170 -9.59 4.75 -26.00
CA ARG A 170 -9.98 3.37 -25.77
C ARG A 170 -8.94 2.54 -24.99
N PRO A 171 -8.51 2.98 -23.79
CA PRO A 171 -7.62 2.19 -22.92
C PRO A 171 -8.26 0.86 -22.53
N THR A 172 -7.42 -0.14 -22.25
CA THR A 172 -7.84 -1.48 -21.84
C THR A 172 -7.62 -1.74 -20.36
N VAL A 173 -6.69 -1.00 -19.75
CA VAL A 173 -6.30 -1.10 -18.34
C VAL A 173 -6.38 0.28 -17.69
N CYS A 174 -6.80 0.37 -16.43
CA CYS A 174 -6.61 1.57 -15.63
C CYS A 174 -5.76 1.28 -14.40
N VAL A 175 -4.98 2.28 -13.97
CA VAL A 175 -4.26 2.28 -12.69
C VAL A 175 -4.93 3.32 -11.81
N CYS A 176 -5.60 2.92 -10.75
CA CYS A 176 -6.42 3.83 -9.95
C CYS A 176 -6.61 3.35 -8.50
N VAL A 177 -7.10 4.24 -7.67
CA VAL A 177 -7.60 3.91 -6.33
C VAL A 177 -9.00 3.29 -6.48
N PRO A 178 -9.29 2.13 -5.89
CA PRO A 178 -10.58 1.44 -6.04
C PRO A 178 -11.81 2.32 -5.75
N SER A 179 -11.79 3.11 -4.69
CA SER A 179 -12.91 4.02 -4.37
C SER A 179 -13.19 5.06 -5.48
N PHE A 180 -12.22 5.34 -6.35
CA PHE A 180 -12.43 6.22 -7.49
C PHE A 180 -13.20 5.52 -8.62
N ILE A 181 -13.14 4.19 -8.73
CA ILE A 181 -13.95 3.41 -9.68
C ILE A 181 -15.44 3.61 -9.40
N LEU A 182 -15.85 3.62 -8.13
CA LEU A 182 -17.25 3.92 -7.78
C LEU A 182 -17.70 5.29 -8.29
N LYS A 183 -16.87 6.33 -8.09
CA LYS A 183 -17.17 7.68 -8.58
C LYS A 183 -17.26 7.73 -10.11
N LEU A 184 -16.41 6.98 -10.81
CA LEU A 184 -16.48 6.86 -12.27
C LEU A 184 -17.78 6.19 -12.71
N THR A 185 -18.18 5.15 -12.01
CA THR A 185 -19.41 4.39 -12.30
C THR A 185 -20.65 5.24 -12.01
N GLU A 186 -20.70 5.93 -10.86
CA GLU A 186 -21.80 6.86 -10.51
C GLU A 186 -21.95 7.97 -11.56
N PHE A 187 -20.82 8.58 -11.96
CA PHE A 187 -20.85 9.60 -13.01
C PHE A 187 -21.34 9.03 -14.34
N ALA A 188 -20.90 7.83 -14.71
CA ALA A 188 -21.33 7.18 -15.94
C ALA A 188 -22.84 6.90 -15.95
N GLN A 189 -23.38 6.39 -14.85
CA GLN A 189 -24.82 6.15 -14.68
C GLN A 189 -25.62 7.45 -14.81
N ALA A 190 -25.18 8.51 -14.12
CA ALA A 190 -25.86 9.81 -14.15
C ALA A 190 -25.87 10.47 -15.55
N ASN A 191 -24.88 10.13 -16.39
CA ASN A 191 -24.74 10.71 -17.74
C ASN A 191 -25.04 9.73 -18.88
N GLY A 192 -25.64 8.57 -18.60
CA GLY A 192 -26.02 7.58 -19.60
C GLY A 192 -24.84 6.97 -20.38
N ILE A 193 -23.67 6.88 -19.76
CA ILE A 193 -22.48 6.29 -20.36
C ILE A 193 -22.53 4.77 -20.17
N ASP A 194 -22.42 4.03 -21.26
CA ASP A 194 -22.33 2.57 -21.25
C ASP A 194 -20.93 2.11 -20.82
N TYR A 195 -20.67 2.18 -19.51
CA TYR A 195 -19.37 1.85 -18.92
C TYR A 195 -19.06 0.35 -18.96
N ARG A 196 -20.06 -0.53 -18.87
CA ARG A 196 -19.90 -1.99 -18.87
C ARG A 196 -19.35 -2.50 -20.20
N ASN A 197 -19.76 -1.87 -21.31
CA ASN A 197 -19.26 -2.16 -22.65
C ASN A 197 -18.04 -1.31 -23.04
N SER A 198 -17.44 -0.57 -22.10
CA SER A 198 -16.20 0.16 -22.36
C SER A 198 -15.04 -0.78 -22.65
N THR A 199 -13.93 -0.22 -23.14
CA THR A 199 -12.71 -0.99 -23.40
C THR A 199 -11.93 -1.36 -22.16
N LEU A 200 -12.18 -0.68 -21.01
CA LEU A 200 -11.55 -1.03 -19.74
C LEU A 200 -12.00 -2.41 -19.26
N LYS A 201 -11.05 -3.31 -19.10
CA LYS A 201 -11.27 -4.69 -18.63
C LYS A 201 -10.47 -5.05 -17.40
N ARG A 202 -9.45 -4.25 -17.06
CA ARG A 202 -8.57 -4.50 -15.91
C ARG A 202 -8.28 -3.23 -15.15
N ALA A 203 -8.31 -3.32 -13.82
CA ALA A 203 -7.89 -2.25 -12.92
C ALA A 203 -6.72 -2.73 -12.06
N VAL A 204 -5.59 -2.02 -12.11
CA VAL A 204 -4.51 -2.13 -11.16
C VAL A 204 -4.86 -1.21 -9.99
N CYS A 205 -5.22 -1.81 -8.87
CA CYS A 205 -5.78 -1.16 -7.69
C CYS A 205 -4.67 -0.72 -6.74
N VAL A 206 -4.43 0.57 -6.62
CA VAL A 206 -3.37 1.15 -5.78
C VAL A 206 -3.96 1.86 -4.56
N GLY A 207 -3.30 1.72 -3.40
CA GLY A 207 -3.60 2.50 -2.19
C GLY A 207 -4.78 2.05 -1.35
N GLU A 208 -5.64 1.18 -1.85
CA GLU A 208 -6.75 0.55 -1.11
C GLU A 208 -6.82 -0.93 -1.51
N THR A 209 -7.23 -1.80 -0.57
CA THR A 209 -7.50 -3.21 -0.88
C THR A 209 -8.95 -3.42 -1.25
N VAL A 210 -9.21 -4.40 -2.11
CA VAL A 210 -10.55 -4.87 -2.49
C VAL A 210 -10.81 -6.31 -2.06
N ARG A 211 -9.89 -6.91 -1.27
CA ARG A 211 -9.96 -8.31 -0.83
C ARG A 211 -10.04 -8.44 0.68
N THR A 212 -10.64 -9.55 1.13
CA THR A 212 -10.57 -10.09 2.49
C THR A 212 -9.38 -11.04 2.63
N ASN A 213 -9.10 -11.51 3.86
CA ASN A 213 -8.05 -12.51 4.10
C ASN A 213 -8.36 -13.87 3.46
N GLU A 214 -9.61 -14.16 3.18
CA GLU A 214 -10.07 -15.35 2.46
C GLU A 214 -9.99 -15.20 0.94
N HIS A 215 -9.38 -14.11 0.46
CA HIS A 215 -9.23 -13.75 -0.96
C HIS A 215 -10.54 -13.48 -1.70
N THR A 216 -11.64 -13.30 -0.99
CA THR A 216 -12.91 -12.82 -1.56
C THR A 216 -12.93 -11.30 -1.64
N TYR A 217 -13.89 -10.71 -2.31
CA TYR A 217 -14.06 -9.26 -2.28
C TYR A 217 -14.46 -8.79 -0.88
N ASN A 218 -13.88 -7.68 -0.43
CA ASN A 218 -14.40 -6.93 0.71
C ASN A 218 -15.58 -6.05 0.26
N THR A 219 -16.21 -5.32 1.18
CA THR A 219 -17.36 -4.46 0.86
C THR A 219 -17.12 -3.51 -0.32
N LEU A 220 -15.93 -2.91 -0.42
CA LEU A 220 -15.59 -2.02 -1.54
C LEU A 220 -15.49 -2.81 -2.85
N GLY A 221 -14.81 -3.96 -2.81
CA GLY A 221 -14.66 -4.85 -3.95
C GLY A 221 -16.00 -5.39 -4.44
N GLU A 222 -16.88 -5.83 -3.52
CA GLU A 222 -18.25 -6.29 -3.84
C GLU A 222 -19.06 -5.19 -4.56
N LYS A 223 -19.09 -3.99 -4.01
CA LYS A 223 -19.80 -2.87 -4.63
C LYS A 223 -19.33 -2.54 -6.05
N ILE A 224 -18.02 -2.58 -6.27
CA ILE A 224 -17.45 -2.34 -7.60
C ILE A 224 -17.83 -3.48 -8.54
N HIS A 225 -17.68 -4.73 -8.09
CA HIS A 225 -17.97 -5.92 -8.89
C HIS A 225 -19.45 -6.01 -9.25
N ASP A 226 -20.37 -5.71 -8.34
CA ASP A 226 -21.81 -5.70 -8.61
C ASP A 226 -22.19 -4.67 -9.68
N LEU A 227 -21.56 -3.50 -9.64
CA LEU A 227 -21.81 -2.44 -10.62
C LEU A 227 -21.12 -2.72 -11.95
N TRP A 228 -19.87 -3.21 -11.92
CA TRP A 228 -19.03 -3.39 -13.11
C TRP A 228 -18.33 -4.75 -13.13
N PRO A 229 -19.07 -5.88 -13.28
CA PRO A 229 -18.50 -7.24 -13.23
C PRO A 229 -17.51 -7.55 -14.37
N GLU A 230 -17.54 -6.77 -15.45
CA GLU A 230 -16.61 -6.92 -16.57
C GLU A 230 -15.22 -6.32 -16.33
N LEU A 231 -15.02 -5.61 -15.20
CA LEU A 231 -13.75 -5.02 -14.80
C LEU A 231 -13.06 -5.90 -13.75
N SER A 232 -11.99 -6.61 -14.12
CA SER A 232 -11.16 -7.35 -13.16
C SER A 232 -10.33 -6.40 -12.31
N MET A 233 -10.23 -6.66 -11.01
CA MET A 233 -9.50 -5.82 -10.05
C MET A 233 -8.31 -6.57 -9.48
N HIS A 234 -7.10 -6.01 -9.60
CA HIS A 234 -5.85 -6.62 -9.10
C HIS A 234 -5.14 -5.66 -8.16
N VAL A 235 -4.97 -6.07 -6.90
CA VAL A 235 -4.37 -5.24 -5.86
C VAL A 235 -2.88 -5.06 -6.10
N ASN A 236 -2.40 -3.82 -5.94
CA ASN A 236 -0.99 -3.45 -5.91
C ASN A 236 -0.68 -2.80 -4.55
N TYR A 237 0.18 -3.44 -3.77
CA TYR A 237 0.69 -2.91 -2.50
C TYR A 237 2.09 -2.32 -2.71
N ALA A 238 2.27 -1.06 -2.38
CA ALA A 238 3.52 -0.34 -2.53
C ALA A 238 3.74 0.69 -1.43
N SER A 239 5.00 1.00 -1.14
CA SER A 239 5.37 2.18 -0.37
C SER A 239 6.60 2.87 -0.98
N THR A 240 6.72 4.18 -0.73
CA THR A 240 7.89 4.97 -1.16
C THR A 240 9.18 4.41 -0.57
N GLU A 241 9.12 3.96 0.67
CA GLU A 241 10.28 3.43 1.40
C GLU A 241 10.81 2.13 0.79
N MET A 242 9.94 1.24 0.30
CA MET A 242 10.36 0.00 -0.37
C MET A 242 10.95 0.24 -1.75
N GLN A 243 10.60 1.34 -2.40
CA GLN A 243 10.93 1.62 -3.80
C GLN A 243 10.61 0.44 -4.72
N SER A 244 9.52 -0.25 -4.41
CA SER A 244 9.01 -1.43 -5.10
C SER A 244 7.54 -1.62 -4.74
N SER A 245 6.90 -2.60 -5.41
CA SER A 245 5.52 -2.97 -5.15
C SER A 245 5.34 -4.48 -5.16
N PHE A 246 4.23 -4.94 -4.59
CA PHE A 246 3.74 -6.32 -4.66
C PHE A 246 2.47 -6.31 -5.48
N GLN A 247 2.29 -7.28 -6.36
CA GLN A 247 1.20 -7.27 -7.33
C GLN A 247 0.38 -8.56 -7.29
N GLU A 248 -0.93 -8.44 -7.24
CA GLU A 248 -1.85 -9.55 -7.34
C GLU A 248 -1.89 -10.07 -8.79
N CYS A 249 -1.84 -11.40 -8.95
CA CYS A 249 -1.95 -12.06 -10.25
C CYS A 249 -3.42 -12.32 -10.62
N GLU A 250 -3.66 -12.93 -11.78
CA GLU A 250 -5.01 -13.26 -12.26
C GLU A 250 -5.77 -14.31 -11.41
N HIS A 251 -5.08 -14.98 -10.47
CA HIS A 251 -5.71 -15.90 -9.51
C HIS A 251 -6.16 -15.24 -8.21
N GLU A 252 -5.90 -13.94 -8.03
CA GLU A 252 -6.50 -13.10 -7.00
C GLU A 252 -6.26 -13.58 -5.55
N CYS A 253 -5.15 -14.26 -5.29
CA CYS A 253 -4.85 -14.94 -4.02
C CYS A 253 -3.67 -14.32 -3.27
N GLY A 254 -3.63 -12.99 -3.18
CA GLY A 254 -2.58 -12.21 -2.55
C GLY A 254 -1.56 -11.63 -3.52
N THR A 255 -0.82 -10.63 -3.05
CA THR A 255 0.12 -9.87 -3.89
C THR A 255 1.50 -10.49 -3.90
N HIS A 256 2.00 -10.82 -5.08
CA HIS A 256 3.30 -11.47 -5.30
C HIS A 256 4.46 -10.55 -4.98
N HIS A 257 5.42 -11.06 -4.23
CA HIS A 257 6.72 -10.50 -3.96
C HIS A 257 7.62 -10.51 -5.22
N LYS A 258 8.50 -9.54 -5.32
CA LYS A 258 9.56 -9.47 -6.34
C LYS A 258 10.92 -9.73 -5.66
N PRO A 259 11.36 -10.99 -5.58
CA PRO A 259 12.49 -11.39 -4.73
C PRO A 259 13.84 -10.84 -5.19
N ASN A 260 13.93 -10.37 -6.42
CA ASN A 260 15.10 -9.70 -6.95
C ASN A 260 15.20 -8.21 -6.53
N LEU A 261 14.16 -7.65 -5.93
CA LEU A 261 14.12 -6.24 -5.54
C LEU A 261 14.08 -6.02 -4.03
N THR A 262 13.51 -6.95 -3.28
CA THR A 262 13.40 -6.83 -1.81
C THR A 262 13.56 -8.18 -1.12
N ILE A 263 14.07 -8.17 0.11
CA ILE A 263 13.91 -9.24 1.09
C ILE A 263 12.80 -8.81 2.02
N VAL A 264 11.93 -9.74 2.43
CA VAL A 264 10.77 -9.46 3.28
C VAL A 264 10.80 -10.36 4.50
N GLU A 265 10.60 -9.74 5.66
CA GLU A 265 10.39 -10.39 6.95
C GLU A 265 9.01 -9.98 7.48
N PHE A 266 8.39 -10.84 8.30
CA PHE A 266 7.15 -10.52 9.03
C PHE A 266 7.47 -10.62 10.51
N LEU A 267 7.39 -9.50 11.22
CA LEU A 267 7.90 -9.41 12.59
C LEU A 267 6.78 -9.12 13.59
N ASP A 268 6.93 -9.71 14.78
CA ASP A 268 6.11 -9.40 15.96
C ASP A 268 6.52 -8.06 16.62
N ASP A 269 6.00 -7.83 17.84
CA ASP A 269 6.32 -6.61 18.61
C ASP A 269 7.75 -6.60 19.13
N ASP A 270 8.35 -7.77 19.34
CA ASP A 270 9.72 -7.95 19.83
C ASP A 270 10.75 -8.08 18.69
N ASN A 271 10.30 -7.88 17.43
CA ASN A 271 11.08 -7.99 16.20
C ASN A 271 11.58 -9.41 15.87
N ASN A 272 10.87 -10.43 16.39
CA ASN A 272 11.07 -11.82 15.99
C ASN A 272 10.16 -12.17 14.79
N PRO A 273 10.60 -13.08 13.91
CA PRO A 273 9.74 -13.59 12.85
C PRO A 273 8.47 -14.26 13.42
N VAL A 274 7.32 -13.94 12.84
CA VAL A 274 6.05 -14.58 13.18
C VAL A 274 5.93 -15.95 12.52
N ASN A 275 5.06 -16.83 13.07
CA ASN A 275 4.73 -18.09 12.44
C ASN A 275 3.86 -17.90 11.18
N LYS A 276 3.76 -18.94 10.36
CA LYS A 276 3.06 -18.92 9.08
C LYS A 276 1.59 -18.44 9.15
N ASP A 277 0.89 -18.79 10.23
CA ASP A 277 -0.54 -18.47 10.40
C ASP A 277 -0.77 -17.21 11.26
N GLU A 278 0.28 -16.46 11.53
CA GLU A 278 0.25 -15.24 12.32
C GLU A 278 0.45 -14.01 11.43
N ALA A 279 -0.24 -12.94 11.76
CA ALA A 279 -0.03 -11.66 11.11
C ALA A 279 1.23 -11.00 11.66
N GLY A 280 2.08 -10.49 10.78
CA GLY A 280 3.31 -9.80 11.15
C GLY A 280 3.42 -8.42 10.50
N GLU A 281 4.24 -7.56 11.10
CA GLU A 281 4.60 -6.28 10.52
C GLU A 281 5.57 -6.51 9.36
N ILE A 282 5.17 -6.04 8.17
CA ILE A 282 6.00 -6.13 6.96
C ILE A 282 7.28 -5.34 7.19
N THR A 283 8.40 -6.04 7.14
CA THR A 283 9.74 -5.46 7.29
C THR A 283 10.53 -5.77 6.04
N VAL A 284 11.14 -4.77 5.42
CA VAL A 284 11.79 -4.92 4.12
C VAL A 284 13.26 -4.51 4.16
N THR A 285 14.08 -5.29 3.44
CA THR A 285 15.43 -4.90 3.04
C THR A 285 15.44 -4.70 1.53
N THR A 286 15.77 -3.49 1.08
CA THR A 286 15.82 -3.16 -0.35
C THR A 286 17.10 -3.71 -0.98
N LEU A 287 16.99 -4.24 -2.18
CA LEU A 287 18.13 -4.75 -2.94
C LEU A 287 18.40 -3.85 -4.16
N ASP A 288 19.67 -3.68 -4.50
CA ASP A 288 20.13 -2.88 -5.64
C ASP A 288 19.62 -1.42 -5.66
N VAL A 289 19.36 -0.84 -4.49
CA VAL A 289 19.08 0.59 -4.33
C VAL A 289 20.40 1.30 -4.07
N GLU A 290 20.67 2.39 -4.79
CA GLU A 290 21.89 3.18 -4.66
C GLU A 290 21.71 4.43 -3.79
N GLY A 291 20.64 5.20 -4.01
CA GLY A 291 20.47 6.48 -3.36
C GLY A 291 20.26 6.35 -1.85
N MET A 292 19.23 5.66 -1.46
CA MET A 292 18.84 5.50 -0.06
C MET A 292 18.33 4.08 0.21
N PRO A 293 19.22 3.07 0.23
CA PRO A 293 18.83 1.69 0.56
C PRO A 293 18.43 1.56 2.03
N LEU A 294 17.47 0.66 2.29
CA LEU A 294 16.95 0.38 3.63
C LEU A 294 17.20 -1.07 4.03
N ILE A 295 17.68 -1.27 5.24
CA ILE A 295 17.92 -2.58 5.86
C ILE A 295 16.91 -2.78 6.98
N ARG A 296 16.14 -3.88 6.94
CA ARG A 296 15.13 -4.25 7.94
C ARG A 296 14.18 -3.09 8.29
N PHE A 297 13.70 -2.40 7.27
CA PHE A 297 12.80 -1.26 7.46
C PHE A 297 11.39 -1.74 7.79
N LYS A 298 10.88 -1.34 8.95
CA LYS A 298 9.51 -1.58 9.39
C LYS A 298 8.55 -0.62 8.69
N THR A 299 7.69 -1.18 7.83
CA THR A 299 6.72 -0.37 7.06
C THR A 299 5.60 0.21 7.92
N GLY A 300 5.37 -0.39 9.08
CA GLY A 300 4.22 -0.12 9.93
C GLY A 300 2.95 -0.86 9.49
N ASP A 301 2.93 -1.48 8.33
CA ASP A 301 1.77 -2.20 7.81
C ASP A 301 1.81 -3.68 8.26
N VAL A 302 0.67 -4.22 8.68
CA VAL A 302 0.53 -5.59 9.20
C VAL A 302 -0.34 -6.41 8.26
N CYS A 303 0.10 -7.62 7.93
CA CYS A 303 -0.67 -8.56 7.11
C CYS A 303 -0.34 -10.03 7.44
N TYR A 304 -1.15 -10.95 6.92
CA TYR A 304 -0.78 -12.36 6.77
C TYR A 304 0.08 -12.54 5.52
N HIS A 305 0.82 -13.65 5.46
CA HIS A 305 1.64 -14.00 4.31
C HIS A 305 1.44 -15.46 3.90
N PHE A 306 1.71 -15.76 2.63
CA PHE A 306 1.51 -17.07 2.02
C PHE A 306 2.76 -17.48 1.25
N GLU A 307 3.28 -18.68 1.53
CA GLU A 307 4.52 -19.17 0.93
C GLU A 307 4.31 -20.32 -0.05
N GLU A 308 3.13 -20.93 -0.09
CA GLU A 308 2.83 -22.01 -1.02
C GLU A 308 2.83 -21.51 -2.47
N GLN A 309 3.14 -22.43 -3.42
CA GLN A 309 3.11 -22.10 -4.82
C GLN A 309 1.71 -21.61 -5.23
N CYS A 310 1.69 -20.51 -5.95
CA CYS A 310 0.44 -19.98 -6.50
C CYS A 310 -0.03 -20.80 -7.69
N ALA A 311 -1.34 -20.89 -7.93
CA ALA A 311 -1.92 -21.50 -9.11
C ALA A 311 -1.45 -20.84 -10.43
N CYS A 312 -0.96 -19.61 -10.41
CA CYS A 312 -0.31 -18.96 -11.55
C CYS A 312 1.08 -19.53 -11.90
N GLY A 313 1.57 -20.51 -11.13
CA GLY A 313 2.88 -21.14 -11.29
C GLY A 313 4.05 -20.42 -10.62
N ARG A 314 3.85 -19.21 -10.09
CA ARG A 314 4.90 -18.47 -9.37
C ARG A 314 5.18 -19.07 -8.00
N ASN A 315 6.47 -19.09 -7.62
CA ASN A 315 6.93 -19.60 -6.33
C ASN A 315 7.25 -18.47 -5.33
N THR A 316 6.94 -17.24 -5.67
CA THR A 316 7.22 -16.09 -4.81
C THR A 316 6.25 -16.01 -3.65
N LEU A 317 6.73 -15.54 -2.49
CA LEU A 317 5.92 -15.15 -1.34
C LEU A 317 4.78 -14.22 -1.80
N ARG A 318 3.62 -14.32 -1.14
CA ARG A 318 2.48 -13.43 -1.36
C ARG A 318 2.07 -12.77 -0.06
N LEU A 319 1.71 -11.49 -0.14
CA LEU A 319 1.08 -10.77 0.98
C LEU A 319 -0.43 -10.90 0.89
N GLY A 320 -1.06 -11.11 2.03
CA GLY A 320 -2.49 -10.91 2.19
C GLY A 320 -2.87 -9.42 2.19
N PRO A 321 -4.16 -9.10 2.29
CA PRO A 321 -4.62 -7.74 2.49
C PRO A 321 -4.00 -7.11 3.73
N ILE A 322 -3.72 -5.81 3.64
CA ILE A 322 -3.22 -5.06 4.80
C ILE A 322 -4.33 -4.95 5.85
N LEU A 323 -4.11 -5.54 7.00
CA LEU A 323 -5.05 -5.49 8.15
C LEU A 323 -5.13 -4.08 8.71
N GLY A 324 -4.01 -3.35 8.70
CA GLY A 324 -3.90 -1.99 9.18
C GLY A 324 -2.46 -1.60 9.49
N ARG A 325 -2.31 -0.38 10.00
CA ARG A 325 -1.01 0.11 10.47
C ARG A 325 -0.85 -0.14 11.95
N LYS A 326 0.31 -0.67 12.35
CA LYS A 326 0.65 -0.93 13.74
C LYS A 326 0.48 0.32 14.62
N GLY A 327 0.92 1.48 14.17
CA GLY A 327 0.73 2.76 14.86
C GLY A 327 -0.73 3.25 14.91
N GLN A 328 -1.65 2.60 14.19
CA GLN A 328 -3.08 2.88 14.21
C GLN A 328 -3.89 1.76 14.88
N MET A 329 -3.20 0.78 15.48
CA MET A 329 -3.85 -0.27 16.24
C MET A 329 -4.59 0.33 17.44
N ILE A 330 -5.82 -0.10 17.66
CA ILE A 330 -6.72 0.39 18.69
C ILE A 330 -6.99 -0.75 19.67
N LYS A 331 -6.72 -0.54 20.95
CA LYS A 331 -7.05 -1.49 22.03
C LYS A 331 -8.34 -1.02 22.72
N TYR A 332 -9.49 -1.40 22.18
CA TYR A 332 -10.78 -0.92 22.64
C TYR A 332 -11.59 -2.02 23.32
N LYS A 333 -11.89 -1.82 24.62
CA LYS A 333 -12.70 -2.77 25.45
C LYS A 333 -12.23 -4.22 25.35
N GLY A 334 -10.92 -4.44 25.42
CA GLY A 334 -10.32 -5.79 25.35
C GLY A 334 -10.20 -6.40 23.96
N THR A 335 -10.58 -5.67 22.91
CA THR A 335 -10.46 -6.10 21.52
C THR A 335 -9.38 -5.28 20.82
N THR A 336 -8.49 -5.94 20.08
CA THR A 336 -7.54 -5.29 19.18
C THR A 336 -8.20 -5.05 17.83
N LEU A 337 -8.23 -3.80 17.38
CA LEU A 337 -8.87 -3.37 16.15
C LEU A 337 -7.91 -2.57 15.30
N TYR A 338 -8.15 -2.59 14.00
CA TYR A 338 -7.53 -1.69 13.04
C TYR A 338 -8.60 -0.83 12.35
N PRO A 339 -8.29 0.40 11.94
CA PRO A 339 -9.25 1.29 11.29
C PRO A 339 -9.99 0.67 10.10
N ALA A 340 -9.33 -0.19 9.33
CA ALA A 340 -9.92 -0.88 8.18
C ALA A 340 -11.19 -1.69 8.55
N ALA A 341 -11.20 -2.37 9.70
CA ALA A 341 -12.36 -3.11 10.17
C ALA A 341 -13.55 -2.19 10.51
N LEU A 342 -13.26 -0.97 10.97
CA LEU A 342 -14.30 0.04 11.24
C LEU A 342 -14.85 0.61 9.93
N TYR A 343 -14.00 0.84 8.95
CA TYR A 343 -14.39 1.34 7.62
C TYR A 343 -15.31 0.34 6.92
N ASP A 344 -14.94 -0.94 6.91
CA ASP A 344 -15.75 -2.00 6.29
C ASP A 344 -17.18 -2.03 6.82
N ILE A 345 -17.37 -1.85 8.13
CA ILE A 345 -18.70 -1.79 8.73
C ILE A 345 -19.48 -0.56 8.26
N LEU A 346 -18.85 0.62 8.26
CA LEU A 346 -19.50 1.87 7.90
C LEU A 346 -19.86 1.93 6.42
N GLU A 347 -19.02 1.37 5.57
CA GLU A 347 -19.23 1.31 4.12
C GLU A 347 -20.36 0.36 3.72
N ASN A 348 -20.73 -0.57 4.61
CA ASN A 348 -21.91 -1.44 4.46
C ASN A 348 -23.25 -0.77 4.84
N ILE A 349 -23.26 0.48 5.26
CA ILE A 349 -24.47 1.18 5.69
C ILE A 349 -24.86 2.22 4.63
N PRO A 350 -25.90 1.98 3.83
CA PRO A 350 -26.24 2.85 2.67
C PRO A 350 -26.53 4.31 3.04
N GLU A 351 -27.03 4.57 4.25
CA GLU A 351 -27.33 5.93 4.71
C GLU A 351 -26.10 6.69 5.20
N VAL A 352 -24.96 6.02 5.39
CA VAL A 352 -23.69 6.67 5.70
C VAL A 352 -23.07 7.20 4.40
N LYS A 353 -23.05 8.51 4.23
CA LYS A 353 -22.48 9.15 3.03
C LYS A 353 -20.97 9.32 3.13
N ASN A 354 -20.49 9.71 4.30
CA ASN A 354 -19.08 9.79 4.64
C ASN A 354 -18.89 9.68 6.16
N TYR A 355 -17.65 9.48 6.61
CA TYR A 355 -17.37 9.29 8.03
C TYR A 355 -15.91 9.60 8.36
N ILE A 356 -15.65 9.87 9.65
CA ILE A 356 -14.31 9.97 10.23
C ILE A 356 -14.28 9.10 11.50
N VAL A 357 -13.19 8.33 11.64
CA VAL A 357 -12.88 7.60 12.86
C VAL A 357 -11.86 8.41 13.66
N GLU A 358 -12.23 8.80 14.87
CA GLU A 358 -11.36 9.46 15.82
C GLU A 358 -11.04 8.50 16.97
N VAL A 359 -9.76 8.39 17.31
CA VAL A 359 -9.28 7.61 18.45
C VAL A 359 -8.65 8.57 19.44
N TYR A 360 -8.94 8.37 20.71
CA TYR A 360 -8.45 9.23 21.79
C TYR A 360 -8.22 8.43 23.08
N THR A 361 -7.41 8.95 23.98
CA THR A 361 -7.27 8.39 25.33
C THR A 361 -8.44 8.86 26.19
N ASN A 362 -9.24 7.91 26.70
CA ASN A 362 -10.38 8.22 27.58
C ASN A 362 -9.93 8.50 29.03
N THR A 363 -10.87 8.84 29.90
CA THR A 363 -10.60 9.17 31.31
C THR A 363 -10.01 8.02 32.14
N LEU A 364 -10.09 6.79 31.65
CA LEU A 364 -9.51 5.59 32.26
C LEU A 364 -8.11 5.27 31.73
N GLY A 365 -7.54 6.10 30.84
CA GLY A 365 -6.24 5.86 30.23
C GLY A 365 -6.25 4.76 29.16
N THR A 366 -7.43 4.40 28.65
CA THR A 366 -7.59 3.41 27.57
C THR A 366 -8.09 4.06 26.28
N ASP A 367 -7.98 3.35 25.16
CA ASP A 367 -8.46 3.86 23.88
C ASP A 367 -9.97 4.07 23.89
N GLY A 368 -10.40 5.24 23.42
CA GLY A 368 -11.77 5.59 23.08
C GLY A 368 -11.92 5.68 21.55
N ILE A 369 -13.06 5.27 21.03
CA ILE A 369 -13.38 5.39 19.60
C ILE A 369 -14.64 6.25 19.47
N ARG A 370 -14.55 7.29 18.67
CA ARG A 370 -15.66 8.12 18.25
C ARG A 370 -15.73 8.15 16.72
N ILE A 371 -16.93 7.95 16.17
CA ILE A 371 -17.15 8.00 14.73
C ILE A 371 -18.04 9.19 14.40
N LEU A 372 -17.52 10.10 13.59
CA LEU A 372 -18.31 11.17 13.01
C LEU A 372 -18.96 10.63 11.73
N VAL A 373 -20.28 10.68 11.65
CA VAL A 373 -21.05 10.12 10.54
C VAL A 373 -21.81 11.22 9.81
N GLY A 374 -21.56 11.34 8.51
CA GLY A 374 -22.34 12.17 7.61
C GLY A 374 -23.53 11.40 7.07
N SER A 375 -24.74 11.78 7.50
CA SER A 375 -25.99 11.16 7.07
C SER A 375 -27.15 12.15 7.18
N GLU A 376 -28.14 11.99 6.32
CA GLU A 376 -29.43 12.69 6.42
C GLU A 376 -30.28 12.10 7.55
N ASN A 377 -30.16 10.79 7.78
CA ASN A 377 -30.84 10.10 8.87
C ASN A 377 -30.01 10.22 10.16
N LYS A 378 -30.60 10.86 11.19
CA LYS A 378 -29.92 11.15 12.46
C LYS A 378 -30.72 10.64 13.68
N ASN A 379 -31.71 9.78 13.45
CA ASN A 379 -32.59 9.33 14.53
C ASN A 379 -31.91 8.26 15.43
N GLU A 380 -32.43 8.08 16.62
CA GLU A 380 -31.90 7.15 17.63
C GLU A 380 -31.93 5.69 17.16
N SER A 381 -32.92 5.30 16.35
CA SER A 381 -33.01 3.94 15.82
C SER A 381 -31.87 3.66 14.84
N PHE A 382 -31.43 4.65 14.09
CA PHE A 382 -30.28 4.54 13.20
C PHE A 382 -28.97 4.44 13.98
N VAL A 383 -28.79 5.25 15.05
CA VAL A 383 -27.64 5.08 15.95
C VAL A 383 -27.58 3.67 16.53
N LYS A 384 -28.73 3.16 17.00
CA LYS A 384 -28.81 1.80 17.54
C LYS A 384 -28.41 0.77 16.49
N ARG A 385 -28.93 0.88 15.28
CA ARG A 385 -28.59 -0.03 14.16
C ARG A 385 -27.09 -0.03 13.84
N ILE A 386 -26.47 1.15 13.74
CA ILE A 386 -25.02 1.26 13.54
C ILE A 386 -24.27 0.52 14.67
N LYS A 387 -24.61 0.83 15.93
CA LYS A 387 -23.98 0.21 17.12
C LYS A 387 -24.17 -1.31 17.15
N ASP A 388 -25.32 -1.82 16.73
CA ASP A 388 -25.59 -3.25 16.68
C ASP A 388 -24.79 -3.94 15.57
N MET A 389 -24.58 -3.31 14.41
CA MET A 389 -23.69 -3.82 13.37
C MET A 389 -22.23 -3.90 13.87
N PHE A 390 -21.75 -2.89 14.57
CA PHE A 390 -20.42 -2.94 15.20
C PHE A 390 -20.31 -4.07 16.22
N ARG A 391 -21.31 -4.25 17.10
CA ARG A 391 -21.31 -5.33 18.07
C ARG A 391 -21.29 -6.71 17.40
N SER A 392 -22.05 -6.89 16.33
CA SER A 392 -22.14 -8.17 15.63
C SER A 392 -20.86 -8.56 14.93
N LYS A 393 -20.17 -7.59 14.30
CA LYS A 393 -18.96 -7.86 13.50
C LYS A 393 -17.67 -7.83 14.32
N ILE A 394 -17.53 -6.89 15.25
CA ILE A 394 -16.28 -6.66 16.00
C ILE A 394 -16.47 -6.67 17.53
N ARG A 395 -17.64 -7.07 18.04
CA ARG A 395 -17.98 -7.26 19.46
C ARG A 395 -17.93 -5.98 20.32
N VAL A 396 -17.69 -4.83 19.74
CA VAL A 396 -17.64 -3.54 20.43
C VAL A 396 -18.52 -2.53 19.71
N ALA A 397 -18.91 -1.45 20.38
CA ALA A 397 -19.65 -0.35 19.78
C ALA A 397 -18.97 0.97 20.12
N PRO A 398 -18.50 1.72 19.11
CA PRO A 398 -17.95 3.05 19.29
C PRO A 398 -19.05 4.09 19.58
N ASP A 399 -18.65 5.29 19.98
CA ASP A 399 -19.54 6.43 20.06
C ASP A 399 -19.82 6.98 18.65
N ILE A 400 -21.11 7.23 18.35
CA ILE A 400 -21.55 7.73 17.04
C ILE A 400 -22.03 9.16 17.21
N ILE A 401 -21.49 10.07 16.42
CA ILE A 401 -21.87 11.49 16.37
C ILE A 401 -22.21 11.83 14.91
N PHE A 402 -23.35 12.48 14.69
CA PHE A 402 -23.73 12.96 13.37
C PHE A 402 -23.21 14.37 13.12
N GLU A 403 -22.59 14.56 11.97
CA GLU A 403 -22.09 15.83 11.47
C GLU A 403 -22.61 16.09 10.04
N PRO A 404 -22.63 17.34 9.58
CA PRO A 404 -22.93 17.65 8.18
C PRO A 404 -21.95 16.96 7.23
N VAL A 405 -22.47 16.39 6.13
CA VAL A 405 -21.66 15.68 5.11
C VAL A 405 -20.53 16.56 4.59
N GLU A 406 -20.81 17.85 4.34
CA GLU A 406 -19.83 18.82 3.84
C GLU A 406 -18.71 19.08 4.83
N LEU A 407 -19.02 19.10 6.14
CA LEU A 407 -18.02 19.31 7.20
C LEU A 407 -17.07 18.11 7.27
N ILE A 408 -17.60 16.90 7.22
CA ILE A 408 -16.79 15.66 7.18
C ILE A 408 -15.93 15.64 5.92
N ALA A 409 -16.50 15.92 4.75
CA ALA A 409 -15.76 15.96 3.49
C ALA A 409 -14.59 16.96 3.53
N LYS A 410 -14.81 18.15 4.13
CA LYS A 410 -13.75 19.14 4.33
C LYS A 410 -12.66 18.64 5.28
N LYS A 411 -13.00 17.98 6.37
CA LYS A 411 -12.03 17.39 7.30
C LYS A 411 -11.25 16.24 6.65
N GLN A 412 -11.90 15.44 5.81
CA GLN A 412 -11.26 14.33 5.09
C GLN A 412 -10.22 14.78 4.06
N MET A 413 -10.31 16.03 3.57
CA MET A 413 -9.40 16.58 2.54
C MET A 413 -8.72 17.85 3.06
N PRO A 414 -7.79 17.75 4.04
CA PRO A 414 -6.97 18.89 4.44
C PRO A 414 -6.15 19.40 3.23
N ALA A 415 -5.93 20.71 3.16
CA ALA A 415 -5.22 21.35 2.04
C ALA A 415 -3.82 20.75 1.75
N THR A 416 -3.19 20.19 2.76
CA THR A 416 -1.88 19.54 2.68
C THR A 416 -1.93 18.06 2.32
N SER A 417 -3.12 17.43 2.32
CA SER A 417 -3.26 15.99 2.05
C SER A 417 -3.43 15.71 0.57
N ARG A 418 -2.79 14.63 0.11
CA ARG A 418 -2.94 14.07 -1.25
C ARG A 418 -3.98 12.93 -1.30
N LYS A 419 -4.44 12.49 -0.13
CA LYS A 419 -5.37 11.36 0.03
C LYS A 419 -6.47 11.74 1.00
N VAL A 420 -7.63 11.09 0.87
CA VAL A 420 -8.71 11.18 1.83
C VAL A 420 -8.24 10.65 3.19
N VAL A 421 -8.38 11.45 4.24
CA VAL A 421 -8.03 11.08 5.61
C VAL A 421 -9.30 10.68 6.34
N LYS A 422 -9.42 9.40 6.69
CA LYS A 422 -10.59 8.85 7.41
C LYS A 422 -10.29 8.57 8.89
N PHE A 423 -9.03 8.63 9.31
CA PHE A 423 -8.57 8.28 10.65
C PHE A 423 -7.81 9.44 11.28
N PHE A 424 -8.20 9.81 12.50
CA PHE A 424 -7.55 10.84 13.31
C PHE A 424 -7.21 10.26 14.67
N ASP A 425 -5.93 10.26 15.01
CA ASP A 425 -5.40 9.75 16.27
C ASP A 425 -5.05 10.92 17.19
N TYR A 426 -5.73 11.00 18.31
CA TYR A 426 -5.56 12.01 19.36
C TYR A 426 -5.04 11.42 20.68
N ARG A 427 -4.43 10.22 20.63
CA ARG A 427 -3.85 9.57 21.81
C ARG A 427 -2.52 10.16 22.22
#